data_9966374bd17d994407deacd1f1fbed98
#
_entry.id   9966374bd17d994407deacd1f1fbed98
#
_cell.length_a   1.000
_cell.length_b   1.000
_cell.length_c   1.000
_cell.angle_alpha   90.00
_cell.angle_beta   90.00
_cell.angle_gamma   90.00
#
_symmetry.space_group_name_H-M   'P 1'
#
loop_
_entity.id
_entity.type
_entity.pdbx_description
1 polymer ?
#
loop_
_entity_poly.entity_id
_entity_poly.type
_entity_poly.pdbx_seq_one_letter_code
_entity_poly.pdbx_strand_id
1 'polypeptide(L)'
;EPRDLPFHDNNTQMLYNAERRIGKVREAVGEDIDLCLEMHRRLEPGLAVQLSRRLEKYNPMFLEDPIRPDNYDEMARVAAKTSIPIATGERITSFFDFAMLLERGACSYVRMSLAVCGGFTGAKKIAALAEAHHCSLVPHNPLSPVTTNAILQFVAATENIAITEYPDPYKASTADNLLNTGVKLRQVDMVNHIPELKNGYIQVPEEPGIGIDLIPDVEDRFPFRPHAVSARLNFDGSICDQ
;
A
#
# COMPACT_ATOMS: atom_id res chain seq x y z
N GLU A 1 9.15 5.80 11.40
CA GLU A 1 10.27 5.37 12.26
C GLU A 1 11.34 6.44 12.29
N PRO A 2 12.01 6.70 13.45
CA PRO A 2 13.16 7.59 13.45
C PRO A 2 14.22 7.05 12.49
N ARG A 3 14.67 7.88 11.56
CA ARG A 3 15.69 7.54 10.54
C ARG A 3 17.05 7.15 11.13
N ASP A 4 17.21 7.29 12.46
CA ASP A 4 18.46 7.17 13.18
C ASP A 4 18.62 5.86 13.94
N LEU A 5 17.68 4.92 13.83
CA LEU A 5 17.90 3.59 14.38
C LEU A 5 18.74 2.79 13.38
N PRO A 6 19.89 2.28 13.79
CA PRO A 6 20.68 1.42 12.93
C PRO A 6 19.82 0.23 12.49
N PHE A 7 19.86 -0.08 11.20
CA PHE A 7 19.19 -1.24 10.57
C PHE A 7 19.69 -2.60 11.08
N HIS A 8 20.37 -2.62 12.23
CA HIS A 8 21.07 -3.77 12.78
C HIS A 8 20.49 -4.29 14.11
N ASP A 9 19.19 -4.15 14.30
CA ASP A 9 18.57 -5.08 15.24
C ASP A 9 18.84 -6.49 14.71
N ASN A 10 19.44 -7.35 15.51
CA ASN A 10 19.48 -8.76 15.13
C ASN A 10 18.02 -9.27 14.96
N ASN A 11 17.84 -10.35 14.19
CA ASN A 11 16.51 -10.87 13.85
C ASN A 11 15.63 -11.10 15.09
N THR A 12 16.21 -11.57 16.19
CA THR A 12 15.50 -11.80 17.45
C THR A 12 14.93 -10.51 18.02
N GLN A 13 15.72 -9.46 18.05
CA GLN A 13 15.32 -8.16 18.59
C GLN A 13 14.28 -7.47 17.67
N MET A 14 14.46 -7.57 16.35
CA MET A 14 13.50 -7.06 15.37
C MET A 14 12.14 -7.73 15.54
N LEU A 15 12.09 -9.07 15.60
CA LEU A 15 10.86 -9.82 15.83
C LEU A 15 10.17 -9.43 17.13
N TYR A 16 10.93 -9.32 18.22
CA TYR A 16 10.41 -8.91 19.52
C TYR A 16 9.87 -7.47 19.50
N ASN A 17 10.58 -6.55 18.87
CA ASN A 17 10.17 -5.16 18.80
C ASN A 17 8.91 -4.98 17.94
N ALA A 18 8.82 -5.69 16.80
CA ALA A 18 7.64 -5.68 15.96
C ALA A 18 6.40 -6.23 16.68
N GLU A 19 6.53 -7.40 17.30
CA GLU A 19 5.46 -8.01 18.10
C GLU A 19 4.97 -7.08 19.21
N ARG A 20 5.91 -6.48 19.98
CA ARG A 20 5.59 -5.54 21.07
C ARG A 20 4.87 -4.30 20.56
N ARG A 21 5.28 -3.74 19.40
CA ARG A 21 4.62 -2.56 18.80
C ARG A 21 3.20 -2.88 18.37
N ILE A 22 2.99 -3.99 17.66
CA ILE A 22 1.66 -4.39 17.22
C ILE A 22 0.76 -4.72 18.40
N GLY A 23 1.29 -5.38 19.45
CA GLY A 23 0.55 -5.63 20.69
C GLY A 23 0.04 -4.34 21.34
N LYS A 24 0.88 -3.31 21.42
CA LYS A 24 0.46 -1.98 21.94
C LYS A 24 -0.60 -1.31 21.07
N VAL A 25 -0.50 -1.44 19.76
CA VAL A 25 -1.54 -0.91 18.85
C VAL A 25 -2.86 -1.64 19.11
N ARG A 26 -2.86 -2.97 19.12
CA ARG A 26 -4.05 -3.78 19.39
C ARG A 26 -4.67 -3.44 20.75
N GLU A 27 -3.85 -3.31 21.79
CA GLU A 27 -4.30 -2.88 23.12
C GLU A 27 -4.98 -1.49 23.10
N ALA A 28 -4.42 -0.56 22.34
CA ALA A 28 -4.94 0.81 22.25
C ALA A 28 -6.23 0.95 21.45
N VAL A 29 -6.40 0.18 20.36
CA VAL A 29 -7.57 0.29 19.47
C VAL A 29 -8.69 -0.71 19.80
N GLY A 30 -8.44 -1.68 20.66
CA GLY A 30 -9.41 -2.75 20.99
C GLY A 30 -9.51 -3.81 19.90
N GLU A 31 -10.54 -4.65 19.98
CA GLU A 31 -10.75 -5.79 19.06
C GLU A 31 -11.66 -5.45 17.87
N ASP A 32 -12.34 -4.33 17.91
CA ASP A 32 -13.33 -3.92 16.90
C ASP A 32 -12.71 -3.24 15.67
N ILE A 33 -11.40 -3.03 15.66
CA ILE A 33 -10.67 -2.37 14.57
C ILE A 33 -9.77 -3.38 13.86
N ASP A 34 -9.93 -3.52 12.55
CA ASP A 34 -9.04 -4.31 11.73
C ASP A 34 -7.66 -3.69 11.62
N LEU A 35 -6.61 -4.49 11.78
CA LEU A 35 -5.22 -4.07 11.62
C LEU A 35 -4.69 -4.55 10.28
N CYS A 36 -4.30 -3.61 9.44
CA CYS A 36 -3.57 -3.86 8.20
C CYS A 36 -2.08 -3.62 8.47
N LEU A 37 -1.26 -4.66 8.36
CA LEU A 37 0.16 -4.60 8.74
C LEU A 37 1.05 -4.55 7.50
N GLU A 38 1.70 -3.42 7.28
CA GLU A 38 2.64 -3.22 6.17
C GLU A 38 4.07 -3.57 6.58
N MET A 39 4.69 -4.53 5.89
CA MET A 39 6.11 -4.91 6.07
C MET A 39 7.02 -4.25 5.04
N HIS A 40 6.45 -3.75 3.97
CA HIS A 40 7.14 -3.00 2.93
C HIS A 40 8.37 -3.74 2.36
N ARG A 41 8.21 -5.03 2.08
CA ARG A 41 9.20 -5.90 1.40
C ARG A 41 10.51 -6.13 2.15
N ARG A 42 10.56 -5.85 3.44
CA ARG A 42 11.84 -5.82 4.20
C ARG A 42 12.31 -7.15 4.73
N LEU A 43 11.48 -8.20 4.65
CA LEU A 43 11.82 -9.46 5.28
C LEU A 43 12.25 -10.50 4.25
N GLU A 44 13.15 -11.38 4.65
CA GLU A 44 13.39 -12.62 3.96
C GLU A 44 12.27 -13.64 4.27
N PRO A 45 11.97 -14.59 3.37
CA PRO A 45 10.82 -15.50 3.54
C PRO A 45 10.77 -16.23 4.87
N GLY A 46 11.93 -16.68 5.37
CA GLY A 46 12.01 -17.37 6.66
C GLY A 46 11.65 -16.47 7.84
N LEU A 47 12.07 -15.21 7.77
CA LEU A 47 11.80 -14.21 8.80
C LEU A 47 10.35 -13.72 8.75
N ALA A 48 9.79 -13.58 7.55
CA ALA A 48 8.38 -13.24 7.33
C ALA A 48 7.47 -14.29 7.99
N VAL A 49 7.76 -15.58 7.82
CA VAL A 49 7.01 -16.67 8.49
C VAL A 49 7.17 -16.62 10.00
N GLN A 50 8.37 -16.33 10.52
CA GLN A 50 8.56 -16.22 11.96
C GLN A 50 7.79 -15.04 12.57
N LEU A 51 7.80 -13.89 11.89
CA LEU A 51 7.07 -12.71 12.33
C LEU A 51 5.56 -12.95 12.27
N SER A 52 5.04 -13.46 11.16
CA SER A 52 3.60 -13.69 11.00
C SER A 52 3.05 -14.57 12.13
N ARG A 53 3.73 -15.67 12.47
CA ARG A 53 3.33 -16.55 13.58
C ARG A 53 3.26 -15.85 14.94
N ARG A 54 4.13 -14.88 15.18
CA ARG A 54 4.08 -14.06 16.42
C ARG A 54 2.91 -13.08 16.42
N LEU A 55 2.48 -12.65 15.23
CA LEU A 55 1.43 -11.64 15.04
C LEU A 55 0.03 -12.24 14.93
N GLU A 56 -0.11 -13.54 14.65
CA GLU A 56 -1.41 -14.25 14.51
C GLU A 56 -2.35 -13.99 15.70
N LYS A 57 -1.84 -13.96 16.91
CA LYS A 57 -2.61 -13.70 18.13
C LYS A 57 -3.28 -12.31 18.19
N TYR A 58 -2.84 -11.36 17.35
CA TYR A 58 -3.42 -10.03 17.27
C TYR A 58 -4.48 -9.90 16.17
N ASN A 59 -4.74 -11.01 15.46
CA ASN A 59 -5.78 -11.13 14.44
C ASN A 59 -5.75 -9.95 13.43
N PRO A 60 -4.65 -9.72 12.71
CA PRO A 60 -4.62 -8.69 11.68
C PRO A 60 -5.45 -9.13 10.47
N MET A 61 -6.07 -8.17 9.78
CA MET A 61 -6.79 -8.40 8.53
C MET A 61 -5.88 -8.98 7.46
N PHE A 62 -4.67 -8.43 7.36
CA PHE A 62 -3.64 -8.95 6.47
C PHE A 62 -2.23 -8.51 6.86
N LEU A 63 -1.26 -9.20 6.29
CA LEU A 63 0.14 -8.84 6.28
C LEU A 63 0.51 -8.41 4.85
N GLU A 64 0.84 -7.14 4.66
CA GLU A 64 1.15 -6.57 3.36
C GLU A 64 2.63 -6.65 3.05
N ASP A 65 2.94 -7.02 1.81
CA ASP A 65 4.27 -7.08 1.22
C ASP A 65 5.34 -7.61 2.19
N PRO A 66 5.15 -8.84 2.75
CA PRO A 66 6.08 -9.37 3.75
C PRO A 66 7.49 -9.56 3.20
N ILE A 67 7.61 -9.90 1.90
CA ILE A 67 8.88 -10.11 1.19
C ILE A 67 8.87 -9.35 -0.14
N ARG A 68 10.01 -9.29 -0.82
CA ARG A 68 10.09 -8.72 -2.16
C ARG A 68 9.17 -9.46 -3.14
N PRO A 69 8.51 -8.73 -4.06
CA PRO A 69 7.51 -9.29 -4.96
C PRO A 69 8.11 -9.94 -6.23
N ASP A 70 9.40 -10.10 -6.31
CA ASP A 70 10.13 -10.62 -7.47
C ASP A 70 10.12 -12.15 -7.60
N ASN A 71 9.59 -12.87 -6.60
CA ASN A 71 9.43 -14.32 -6.61
C ASN A 71 8.07 -14.76 -6.04
N TYR A 72 7.14 -15.08 -6.94
CA TYR A 72 5.78 -15.47 -6.55
C TYR A 72 5.71 -16.84 -5.88
N ASP A 73 6.63 -17.75 -6.17
CA ASP A 73 6.69 -19.07 -5.50
C ASP A 73 7.10 -18.90 -4.03
N GLU A 74 8.04 -18.00 -3.74
CA GLU A 74 8.40 -17.68 -2.36
C GLU A 74 7.27 -16.94 -1.62
N MET A 75 6.56 -16.03 -2.28
CA MET A 75 5.39 -15.37 -1.70
C MET A 75 4.30 -16.40 -1.36
N ALA A 76 4.00 -17.33 -2.27
CA ALA A 76 3.07 -18.44 -2.03
C ALA A 76 3.54 -19.34 -0.88
N ARG A 77 4.85 -19.58 -0.76
CA ARG A 77 5.41 -20.34 0.36
C ARG A 77 5.23 -19.63 1.70
N VAL A 78 5.34 -18.32 1.74
CA VAL A 78 5.04 -17.52 2.95
C VAL A 78 3.54 -17.60 3.25
N ALA A 79 2.68 -17.35 2.27
CA ALA A 79 1.22 -17.43 2.43
C ALA A 79 0.76 -18.77 2.98
N ALA A 80 1.31 -19.88 2.48
CA ALA A 80 0.97 -21.23 2.95
C ALA A 80 1.42 -21.56 4.40
N LYS A 81 2.25 -20.71 5.03
CA LYS A 81 2.83 -20.96 6.36
C LYS A 81 2.32 -20.04 7.46
N THR A 82 1.39 -19.18 7.16
CA THR A 82 0.74 -18.26 8.10
C THR A 82 -0.78 -18.38 8.00
N SER A 83 -1.48 -18.13 9.11
CA SER A 83 -2.93 -17.96 9.13
C SER A 83 -3.34 -16.53 8.80
N ILE A 84 -2.41 -15.56 8.82
CA ILE A 84 -2.69 -14.17 8.45
C ILE A 84 -2.78 -14.09 6.92
N PRO A 85 -3.88 -13.59 6.35
CA PRO A 85 -3.98 -13.37 4.91
C PRO A 85 -2.85 -12.48 4.39
N ILE A 86 -2.31 -12.79 3.23
CA ILE A 86 -1.29 -11.95 2.58
C ILE A 86 -1.97 -10.96 1.65
N ALA A 87 -1.51 -9.70 1.70
CA ALA A 87 -1.85 -8.64 0.75
C ALA A 87 -0.58 -8.26 -0.02
N THR A 88 -0.65 -8.19 -1.35
CA THR A 88 0.50 -7.77 -2.18
C THR A 88 0.04 -7.34 -3.56
N GLY A 89 0.90 -6.58 -4.28
CA GLY A 89 0.64 -6.22 -5.67
C GLY A 89 0.94 -4.78 -6.04
N GLU A 90 1.26 -3.89 -5.11
CA GLU A 90 1.51 -2.46 -5.40
C GLU A 90 2.65 -2.21 -6.41
N ARG A 91 3.61 -3.13 -6.48
CA ARG A 91 4.77 -3.06 -7.37
C ARG A 91 4.58 -3.83 -8.66
N ILE A 92 3.48 -4.56 -8.80
CA ILE A 92 3.20 -5.37 -9.98
C ILE A 92 2.48 -4.50 -11.03
N THR A 93 3.04 -4.47 -12.23
CA THR A 93 2.56 -3.60 -13.31
C THR A 93 1.84 -4.36 -14.43
N SER A 94 2.10 -5.66 -14.56
CA SER A 94 1.60 -6.50 -15.64
C SER A 94 0.43 -7.39 -15.19
N PHE A 95 -0.62 -7.44 -16.01
CA PHE A 95 -1.73 -8.38 -15.83
C PHE A 95 -1.23 -9.84 -15.74
N PHE A 96 -0.23 -10.20 -16.53
CA PHE A 96 0.33 -11.57 -16.55
C PHE A 96 1.03 -11.92 -15.25
N ASP A 97 1.68 -10.95 -14.62
CA ASP A 97 2.31 -11.13 -13.31
C ASP A 97 1.25 -11.33 -12.21
N PHE A 98 0.13 -10.61 -12.27
CA PHE A 98 -1.00 -10.86 -11.37
C PHE A 98 -1.60 -12.26 -11.58
N ALA A 99 -1.68 -12.74 -12.82
CA ALA A 99 -2.12 -14.12 -13.09
C ALA A 99 -1.18 -15.13 -12.43
N MET A 100 0.12 -14.98 -12.59
CA MET A 100 1.10 -15.85 -11.96
C MET A 100 1.06 -15.83 -10.43
N LEU A 101 0.83 -14.66 -9.84
CA LEU A 101 0.67 -14.48 -8.40
C LEU A 101 -0.56 -15.24 -7.86
N LEU A 102 -1.70 -15.05 -8.53
CA LEU A 102 -2.99 -15.62 -8.11
C LEU A 102 -3.06 -17.12 -8.33
N GLU A 103 -2.56 -17.64 -9.46
CA GLU A 103 -2.50 -19.06 -9.76
C GLU A 103 -1.70 -19.86 -8.71
N ARG A 104 -0.74 -19.21 -8.04
CA ARG A 104 0.05 -19.82 -6.97
C ARG A 104 -0.59 -19.72 -5.59
N GLY A 105 -1.72 -19.02 -5.46
CA GLY A 105 -2.34 -18.75 -4.17
C GLY A 105 -1.44 -17.91 -3.25
N ALA A 106 -0.69 -16.97 -3.83
CA ALA A 106 0.31 -16.20 -3.11
C ALA A 106 -0.26 -15.05 -2.28
N CYS A 107 -1.54 -14.69 -2.48
CA CYS A 107 -2.21 -13.67 -1.69
C CYS A 107 -3.71 -13.94 -1.56
N SER A 108 -4.33 -13.31 -0.57
CA SER A 108 -5.79 -13.24 -0.37
C SER A 108 -6.35 -11.86 -0.73
N TYR A 109 -5.51 -10.84 -0.66
CA TYR A 109 -5.85 -9.47 -1.02
C TYR A 109 -4.88 -8.94 -2.08
N VAL A 110 -5.45 -8.43 -3.18
CA VAL A 110 -4.68 -7.86 -4.28
C VAL A 110 -4.55 -6.35 -4.09
N ARG A 111 -3.30 -5.89 -3.91
CA ARG A 111 -2.94 -4.48 -3.69
C ARG A 111 -2.54 -3.77 -4.99
N MET A 112 -3.27 -3.99 -6.08
CA MET A 112 -2.91 -3.34 -7.34
C MET A 112 -3.01 -1.81 -7.26
N SER A 113 -2.08 -1.10 -7.90
CA SER A 113 -2.12 0.35 -8.05
C SER A 113 -2.67 0.74 -9.41
N LEU A 114 -3.76 1.50 -9.43
CA LEU A 114 -4.40 1.98 -10.65
C LEU A 114 -3.44 2.80 -11.53
N ALA A 115 -2.51 3.52 -10.90
CA ALA A 115 -1.54 4.36 -11.59
C ALA A 115 -0.48 3.56 -12.37
N VAL A 116 -0.23 2.29 -12.03
CA VAL A 116 0.86 1.50 -12.64
C VAL A 116 0.40 0.21 -13.33
N CYS A 117 -0.79 -0.29 -13.03
CA CYS A 117 -1.29 -1.56 -13.58
C CYS A 117 -2.01 -1.44 -14.94
N GLY A 118 -1.91 -0.28 -15.61
CA GLY A 118 -2.55 -0.01 -16.89
C GLY A 118 -3.90 0.72 -16.78
N GLY A 119 -4.08 1.54 -15.75
CA GLY A 119 -5.27 2.35 -15.51
C GLY A 119 -6.53 1.52 -15.31
N PHE A 120 -7.70 2.07 -15.63
CA PHE A 120 -9.00 1.38 -15.50
C PHE A 120 -9.05 0.05 -16.26
N THR A 121 -8.50 0.01 -17.47
CA THR A 121 -8.53 -1.19 -18.33
C THR A 121 -7.73 -2.34 -17.68
N GLY A 122 -6.54 -2.07 -17.19
CA GLY A 122 -5.71 -3.07 -16.50
C GLY A 122 -6.36 -3.50 -15.17
N ALA A 123 -6.79 -2.53 -14.38
CA ALA A 123 -7.42 -2.77 -13.08
C ALA A 123 -8.69 -3.64 -13.19
N LYS A 124 -9.57 -3.40 -14.16
CA LYS A 124 -10.76 -4.23 -14.38
C LYS A 124 -10.42 -5.68 -14.75
N LYS A 125 -9.38 -5.90 -15.57
CA LYS A 125 -8.92 -7.25 -15.89
C LYS A 125 -8.36 -7.97 -14.66
N ILE A 126 -7.59 -7.26 -13.85
CA ILE A 126 -7.02 -7.80 -12.60
C ILE A 126 -8.14 -8.09 -11.60
N ALA A 127 -9.15 -7.22 -11.50
CA ALA A 127 -10.31 -7.44 -10.63
C ALA A 127 -11.06 -8.74 -10.99
N ALA A 128 -11.39 -8.93 -12.28
CA ALA A 128 -12.06 -10.15 -12.73
C ALA A 128 -11.21 -11.42 -12.52
N LEU A 129 -9.89 -11.30 -12.67
CA LEU A 129 -8.99 -12.40 -12.37
C LEU A 129 -8.93 -12.71 -10.87
N ALA A 130 -8.84 -11.71 -10.01
CA ALA A 130 -8.85 -11.87 -8.57
C ALA A 130 -10.17 -12.50 -8.08
N GLU A 131 -11.31 -12.07 -8.64
CA GLU A 131 -12.62 -12.64 -8.36
C GLU A 131 -12.67 -14.13 -8.68
N ALA A 132 -12.14 -14.56 -9.84
CA ALA A 132 -12.07 -15.97 -10.23
C ALA A 132 -11.21 -16.82 -9.25
N HIS A 133 -10.30 -16.19 -8.51
CA HIS A 133 -9.48 -16.82 -7.47
C HIS A 133 -10.00 -16.58 -6.06
N HIS A 134 -11.20 -16.04 -5.88
CA HIS A 134 -11.78 -15.68 -4.58
C HIS A 134 -10.92 -14.71 -3.76
N CYS A 135 -10.17 -13.84 -4.44
CA CYS A 135 -9.37 -12.80 -3.82
C CYS A 135 -10.10 -11.45 -3.88
N SER A 136 -10.06 -10.71 -2.77
CA SER A 136 -10.58 -9.35 -2.72
C SER A 136 -9.51 -8.34 -3.11
N LEU A 137 -9.96 -7.16 -3.52
CA LEU A 137 -9.08 -6.04 -3.85
C LEU A 137 -9.00 -5.06 -2.69
N VAL A 138 -7.82 -4.56 -2.46
CA VAL A 138 -7.52 -3.42 -1.59
C VAL A 138 -6.61 -2.48 -2.39
N PRO A 139 -7.17 -1.60 -3.25
CA PRO A 139 -6.37 -0.78 -4.16
C PRO A 139 -5.35 0.08 -3.42
N HIS A 140 -4.09 0.00 -3.85
CA HIS A 140 -2.99 0.78 -3.31
C HIS A 140 -3.11 2.25 -3.74
N ASN A 141 -3.12 3.17 -2.77
CA ASN A 141 -3.34 4.60 -3.01
C ASN A 141 -2.57 5.53 -2.04
N PRO A 142 -1.26 5.56 -2.03
CA PRO A 142 -0.49 6.54 -1.26
C PRO A 142 -0.31 7.86 -2.02
N LEU A 143 -1.08 8.06 -3.11
CA LEU A 143 -0.83 9.09 -4.11
C LEU A 143 -1.71 10.33 -3.91
N SER A 144 -2.09 10.99 -5.01
CA SER A 144 -2.78 12.28 -4.99
C SER A 144 -4.30 12.15 -4.89
N PRO A 145 -5.03 13.24 -4.58
CA PRO A 145 -6.48 13.26 -4.67
C PRO A 145 -7.02 12.88 -6.05
N VAL A 146 -6.27 13.14 -7.13
CA VAL A 146 -6.63 12.71 -8.50
C VAL A 146 -6.66 11.19 -8.58
N THR A 147 -5.65 10.50 -8.03
CA THR A 147 -5.62 9.03 -7.99
C THR A 147 -6.73 8.49 -7.11
N THR A 148 -7.00 9.14 -5.96
CA THR A 148 -8.11 8.75 -5.08
C THR A 148 -9.44 8.80 -5.83
N ASN A 149 -9.75 9.89 -6.53
CA ASN A 149 -10.99 10.00 -7.29
C ASN A 149 -11.09 8.96 -8.41
N ALA A 150 -9.99 8.69 -9.12
CA ALA A 150 -9.95 7.62 -10.12
C ALA A 150 -10.24 6.25 -9.48
N ILE A 151 -9.66 5.97 -8.32
CA ILE A 151 -9.93 4.72 -7.58
C ILE A 151 -11.39 4.65 -7.13
N LEU A 152 -11.99 5.76 -6.65
CA LEU A 152 -13.40 5.79 -6.27
C LEU A 152 -14.32 5.39 -7.43
N GLN A 153 -14.05 5.85 -8.65
CA GLN A 153 -14.80 5.42 -9.84
C GLN A 153 -14.59 3.93 -10.16
N PHE A 154 -13.36 3.45 -10.01
CA PHE A 154 -13.05 2.04 -10.20
C PHE A 154 -13.76 1.14 -9.19
N VAL A 155 -13.69 1.46 -7.90
CA VAL A 155 -14.28 0.63 -6.84
C VAL A 155 -15.80 0.65 -6.87
N ALA A 156 -16.42 1.79 -7.24
CA ALA A 156 -17.87 1.90 -7.41
C ALA A 156 -18.43 0.95 -8.50
N ALA A 157 -17.58 0.54 -9.45
CA ALA A 157 -17.93 -0.36 -10.56
C ALA A 157 -17.29 -1.77 -10.41
N THR A 158 -16.88 -2.16 -9.21
CA THR A 158 -16.15 -3.41 -8.97
C THR A 158 -16.69 -4.10 -7.71
N GLU A 159 -17.06 -5.38 -7.82
CA GLU A 159 -17.78 -6.08 -6.75
C GLU A 159 -16.87 -6.62 -5.63
N ASN A 160 -15.68 -7.11 -5.99
CA ASN A 160 -14.76 -7.77 -5.05
C ASN A 160 -13.79 -6.83 -4.33
N ILE A 161 -14.27 -5.66 -3.92
CA ILE A 161 -13.52 -4.70 -3.09
C ILE A 161 -13.72 -5.01 -1.61
N ALA A 162 -12.63 -5.17 -0.86
CA ALA A 162 -12.70 -5.29 0.60
C ALA A 162 -12.74 -3.91 1.27
N ILE A 163 -11.72 -3.11 1.03
CA ILE A 163 -11.57 -1.73 1.51
C ILE A 163 -10.76 -0.94 0.48
N THR A 164 -10.75 0.39 0.62
CA THR A 164 -9.94 1.27 -0.22
C THR A 164 -8.96 2.05 0.65
N GLU A 165 -7.68 2.05 0.28
CA GLU A 165 -6.70 2.89 0.95
C GLU A 165 -6.99 4.37 0.69
N TYR A 166 -7.02 5.15 1.76
CA TYR A 166 -7.21 6.59 1.70
C TYR A 166 -6.14 7.30 2.53
N PRO A 167 -5.16 7.93 1.87
CA PRO A 167 -4.18 8.74 2.57
C PRO A 167 -4.87 9.97 3.13
N ASP A 168 -4.67 10.28 4.43
CA ASP A 168 -5.20 11.51 5.02
C ASP A 168 -4.52 12.73 4.34
N PRO A 169 -5.26 13.50 3.52
CA PRO A 169 -4.68 14.60 2.77
C PRO A 169 -4.20 15.76 3.66
N TYR A 170 -4.68 15.83 4.89
CA TYR A 170 -4.30 16.86 5.84
C TYR A 170 -3.06 16.48 6.67
N LYS A 171 -2.79 15.19 6.81
CA LYS A 171 -1.60 14.64 7.47
C LYS A 171 -0.46 14.33 6.50
N ALA A 172 -0.57 14.71 5.25
CA ALA A 172 0.41 14.43 4.20
C ALA A 172 1.76 15.15 4.42
N SER A 173 2.28 15.06 5.65
CA SER A 173 3.69 15.33 5.94
C SER A 173 4.64 14.30 5.34
N THR A 174 4.11 13.18 4.85
CA THR A 174 4.91 12.13 4.22
C THR A 174 5.42 12.52 2.84
N ALA A 175 4.67 13.32 2.07
CA ALA A 175 5.16 13.86 0.81
C ALA A 175 6.35 14.83 1.02
N ASP A 176 6.31 15.64 2.08
CA ASP A 176 7.43 16.53 2.46
C ASP A 176 8.72 15.73 2.74
N ASN A 177 8.59 14.51 3.25
CA ASN A 177 9.73 13.65 3.56
C ASN A 177 10.28 12.91 2.32
N LEU A 178 9.46 12.64 1.33
CA LEU A 178 9.90 11.98 0.09
C LEU A 178 10.67 12.92 -0.84
N LEU A 179 10.33 14.20 -0.85
CA LEU A 179 10.87 15.12 -1.83
C LEU A 179 12.08 15.94 -1.35
N ASN A 180 12.39 15.97 -0.07
CA ASN A 180 13.56 16.65 0.54
C ASN A 180 13.85 18.07 -0.02
N THR A 181 12.80 18.75 -0.51
CA THR A 181 12.93 19.98 -1.31
C THR A 181 12.77 21.25 -0.46
N GLY A 182 12.45 21.13 0.83
CA GLY A 182 12.15 22.27 1.69
C GLY A 182 10.87 23.05 1.33
N VAL A 183 10.15 22.61 0.30
CA VAL A 183 8.87 23.18 -0.13
C VAL A 183 7.78 22.21 0.30
N LYS A 184 6.90 22.63 1.17
CA LYS A 184 5.68 21.89 1.56
C LYS A 184 4.67 21.93 0.42
N LEU A 185 4.92 21.14 -0.63
CA LEU A 185 3.94 20.91 -1.70
C LEU A 185 2.92 19.92 -1.20
N ARG A 186 1.75 20.39 -0.78
CA ARG A 186 0.63 19.51 -0.54
C ARG A 186 -0.06 19.23 -1.87
N GLN A 187 -0.12 17.98 -2.27
CA GLN A 187 -0.82 17.54 -3.49
C GLN A 187 -2.28 18.00 -3.51
N VAL A 188 -2.86 18.22 -2.33
CA VAL A 188 -4.19 18.79 -2.14
C VAL A 188 -4.32 20.24 -2.65
N ASP A 189 -3.23 20.98 -2.71
CA ASP A 189 -3.25 22.37 -3.19
C ASP A 189 -3.26 22.48 -4.72
N MET A 190 -3.15 21.35 -5.43
CA MET A 190 -3.13 21.26 -6.89
C MET A 190 -4.51 20.97 -7.51
N VAL A 191 -5.52 20.71 -6.69
CA VAL A 191 -6.86 20.30 -7.12
C VAL A 191 -7.94 21.28 -6.65
N ASN A 192 -9.08 21.27 -7.33
CA ASN A 192 -10.21 22.15 -7.03
C ASN A 192 -10.95 21.73 -5.72
N HIS A 193 -10.89 20.46 -5.34
CA HIS A 193 -11.45 19.95 -4.08
C HIS A 193 -10.76 18.65 -3.67
N ILE A 194 -11.06 18.17 -2.46
CA ILE A 194 -10.52 16.94 -1.91
C ILE A 194 -11.68 16.03 -1.53
N PRO A 195 -11.64 14.73 -1.88
CA PRO A 195 -12.61 13.76 -1.38
C PRO A 195 -12.65 13.77 0.15
N GLU A 196 -13.83 13.94 0.71
CA GLU A 196 -14.00 14.05 2.16
C GLU A 196 -14.32 12.69 2.79
N LEU A 197 -13.52 12.29 3.77
CA LEU A 197 -13.79 11.10 4.57
C LEU A 197 -14.81 11.43 5.68
N LYS A 198 -15.97 10.79 5.63
CA LYS A 198 -17.04 10.93 6.65
C LYS A 198 -17.39 9.57 7.23
N ASN A 199 -17.19 9.40 8.52
CA ASN A 199 -17.54 8.16 9.23
C ASN A 199 -16.97 6.88 8.58
N GLY A 200 -15.76 6.94 8.06
CA GLY A 200 -15.09 5.81 7.38
C GLY A 200 -15.47 5.63 5.90
N TYR A 201 -16.28 6.53 5.33
CA TYR A 201 -16.74 6.46 3.94
C TYR A 201 -16.41 7.72 3.16
N ILE A 202 -16.22 7.54 1.85
CA ILE A 202 -16.06 8.63 0.90
C ILE A 202 -17.16 8.51 -0.15
N GLN A 203 -17.86 9.63 -0.42
CA GLN A 203 -18.88 9.68 -1.46
C GLN A 203 -18.21 9.55 -2.84
N VAL A 204 -18.72 8.65 -3.67
CA VAL A 204 -18.30 8.55 -5.07
C VAL A 204 -18.73 9.83 -5.80
N PRO A 205 -17.82 10.52 -6.50
CA PRO A 205 -18.17 11.72 -7.27
C PRO A 205 -19.13 11.40 -8.44
N GLU A 206 -20.11 12.27 -8.67
CA GLU A 206 -21.09 12.17 -9.76
C GLU A 206 -20.78 13.14 -10.92
N GLU A 207 -19.82 14.02 -10.76
CA GLU A 207 -19.38 14.96 -11.78
C GLU A 207 -18.73 14.22 -12.97
N PRO A 208 -18.76 14.82 -14.18
CA PRO A 208 -18.14 14.22 -15.38
C PRO A 208 -16.66 13.85 -15.17
N GLY A 209 -16.22 12.80 -15.85
CA GLY A 209 -14.86 12.27 -15.75
C GLY A 209 -14.64 11.54 -14.44
N ILE A 210 -13.57 11.84 -13.73
CA ILE A 210 -13.26 11.27 -12.41
C ILE A 210 -13.75 12.14 -11.26
N GLY A 211 -14.45 13.25 -11.57
CA GLY A 211 -15.04 14.15 -10.60
C GLY A 211 -14.04 15.02 -9.84
N ILE A 212 -12.88 15.32 -10.41
CA ILE A 212 -11.87 16.22 -9.84
C ILE A 212 -11.07 16.88 -10.96
N ASP A 213 -10.73 18.15 -10.80
CA ASP A 213 -9.92 18.90 -11.74
C ASP A 213 -8.68 19.50 -11.05
N LEU A 214 -7.64 19.71 -11.84
CA LEU A 214 -6.51 20.52 -11.41
C LEU A 214 -6.92 22.00 -11.39
N ILE A 215 -6.31 22.78 -10.50
CA ILE A 215 -6.50 24.24 -10.53
C ILE A 215 -5.96 24.83 -11.83
N PRO A 216 -6.56 25.91 -12.39
CA PRO A 216 -6.20 26.44 -13.69
C PRO A 216 -4.73 26.87 -13.85
N ASP A 217 -4.12 27.34 -12.75
CA ASP A 217 -2.74 27.86 -12.70
C ASP A 217 -1.73 26.87 -12.10
N VAL A 218 -2.04 25.57 -12.14
CA VAL A 218 -1.25 24.53 -11.48
C VAL A 218 0.21 24.51 -11.95
N GLU A 219 0.47 24.66 -13.26
CA GLU A 219 1.81 24.61 -13.82
C GLU A 219 2.66 25.83 -13.40
N ASP A 220 2.04 26.99 -13.25
CA ASP A 220 2.70 28.21 -12.78
C ASP A 220 3.02 28.14 -11.28
N ARG A 221 2.09 27.62 -10.49
CA ARG A 221 2.25 27.51 -9.03
C ARG A 221 3.14 26.33 -8.63
N PHE A 222 3.08 25.25 -9.40
CA PHE A 222 3.81 23.99 -9.12
C PHE A 222 4.61 23.54 -10.35
N PRO A 223 5.60 24.35 -10.80
CA PRO A 223 6.39 24.02 -11.98
C PRO A 223 7.18 22.72 -11.76
N PHE A 224 7.30 21.92 -12.81
CA PHE A 224 8.11 20.71 -12.79
C PHE A 224 9.55 21.01 -12.33
N ARG A 225 10.00 20.26 -11.30
CA ARG A 225 11.38 20.31 -10.82
C ARG A 225 11.97 18.92 -10.93
N PRO A 226 13.07 18.75 -11.66
CA PRO A 226 13.79 17.48 -11.69
C PRO A 226 14.17 17.05 -10.27
N HIS A 227 13.89 15.81 -9.93
CA HIS A 227 14.22 15.23 -8.64
C HIS A 227 15.02 13.96 -8.84
N ALA A 228 16.17 13.86 -8.16
CA ALA A 228 16.94 12.63 -8.12
C ALA A 228 16.26 11.63 -7.17
N VAL A 229 16.04 10.42 -7.65
CA VAL A 229 15.54 9.34 -6.81
C VAL A 229 16.62 9.00 -5.78
N SER A 230 16.30 9.18 -4.50
CA SER A 230 17.20 8.77 -3.41
C SER A 230 17.03 7.28 -3.14
N ALA A 231 18.08 6.50 -3.35
CA ALA A 231 18.10 5.12 -2.89
C ALA A 231 18.22 5.08 -1.36
N ARG A 232 17.53 4.14 -0.71
CA ARG A 232 17.82 3.80 0.69
C ARG A 232 19.11 3.00 0.73
N LEU A 233 19.93 3.28 1.73
CA LEU A 233 21.20 2.58 1.92
C LEU A 233 21.17 1.80 3.23
N ASN A 234 21.78 0.62 3.22
CA ASN A 234 22.20 -0.08 4.41
C ASN A 234 23.33 0.68 5.10
N PHE A 235 23.65 0.31 6.34
CA PHE A 235 24.72 0.95 7.10
C PHE A 235 26.10 0.86 6.42
N ASP A 236 26.34 -0.20 5.65
CA ASP A 236 27.58 -0.42 4.88
C ASP A 236 27.62 0.34 3.55
N GLY A 237 26.57 1.13 3.24
CA GLY A 237 26.45 1.90 2.00
C GLY A 237 25.90 1.11 0.82
N SER A 238 25.58 -0.16 0.98
CA SER A 238 24.90 -0.95 -0.06
C SER A 238 23.44 -0.48 -0.23
N ILE A 239 22.89 -0.63 -1.45
CA ILE A 239 21.51 -0.25 -1.75
C ILE A 239 20.56 -1.22 -1.07
N CYS A 240 19.59 -0.68 -0.35
CA CYS A 240 18.46 -1.40 0.23
C CYS A 240 17.23 -1.20 -0.66
N ASP A 241 16.43 -2.25 -0.83
CA ASP A 241 15.12 -2.11 -1.51
C ASP A 241 14.19 -1.17 -0.72
N GLN A 242 13.38 -0.42 -1.44
CA GLN A 242 12.47 0.60 -0.89
C GLN A 242 11.12 0.02 -0.53
#